data_952e0a7c716fa902651cc9da568a9afa
#
_entry.id   952e0a7c716fa902651cc9da568a9afa
#
_cell.length_a   1.000
_cell.length_b   1.000
_cell.length_c   1.000
_cell.angle_alpha   90.00
_cell.angle_beta   90.00
_cell.angle_gamma   90.00
#
_symmetry.space_group_name_H-M   'P 1'
#
loop_
_entity.id
_entity.type
_entity.pdbx_description
1 polymer ?
#
loop_
_entity_poly.entity_id
_entity_poly.type
_entity_poly.pdbx_seq_one_letter_code
_entity_poly.pdbx_strand_id
1 'polypeptide(L)'
;MFKDLTQYGIIPRKNGRETIKNIPEKYMSHFIRGYADGDGCIHIVYLKNYLHWLPEFKAEIASCTKVLKQIQKIIKKHIDLEGKIYIHKQTKSHEGGKLIFAGAIRAMKYLEWIYKDSNESMRLDYKYKKYLKYLQIREKHFK
;
A
#
# COMPACT_ATOMS: atom_id res chain seq x y z
N MET A 1 -7.63 26.52 4.79
CA MET A 1 -7.12 25.15 4.94
C MET A 1 -8.14 24.09 4.53
N PHE A 2 -9.38 24.10 5.03
CA PHE A 2 -10.41 23.12 4.63
C PHE A 2 -10.72 23.10 3.12
N LYS A 3 -10.87 24.29 2.51
CA LYS A 3 -11.15 24.40 1.06
C LYS A 3 -10.03 23.83 0.22
N ASP A 4 -8.78 23.98 0.66
CA ASP A 4 -7.61 23.52 -0.07
C ASP A 4 -7.50 21.99 -0.06
N LEU A 5 -7.88 21.35 1.03
CA LEU A 5 -7.87 19.88 1.15
C LEU A 5 -9.06 19.22 0.43
N THR A 6 -10.21 19.87 0.39
CA THR A 6 -11.42 19.36 -0.27
C THR A 6 -11.21 19.15 -1.77
N GLN A 7 -10.42 19.97 -2.43
CA GLN A 7 -10.11 19.81 -3.87
C GLN A 7 -9.39 18.48 -4.17
N TYR A 8 -8.65 17.93 -3.19
CA TYR A 8 -7.97 16.63 -3.31
C TYR A 8 -8.81 15.45 -2.83
N GLY A 9 -10.10 15.68 -2.51
CA GLY A 9 -11.00 14.63 -2.04
C GLY A 9 -10.95 14.38 -0.53
N ILE A 10 -10.23 15.21 0.22
CA ILE A 10 -10.16 15.13 1.68
C ILE A 10 -11.34 15.90 2.27
N ILE A 11 -12.30 15.16 2.80
CA ILE A 11 -13.54 15.72 3.34
C ILE A 11 -13.72 15.33 4.81
N PRO A 12 -14.37 16.18 5.65
CA PRO A 12 -14.70 15.82 7.02
C PRO A 12 -15.67 14.64 7.06
N ARG A 13 -15.60 13.83 8.13
CA ARG A 13 -16.50 12.68 8.35
C ARG A 13 -16.62 11.81 7.09
N LYS A 14 -15.50 11.46 6.54
CA LYS A 14 -15.38 10.82 5.22
C LYS A 14 -15.90 9.39 5.13
N ASN A 15 -16.15 8.70 6.21
CA ASN A 15 -16.56 7.29 6.29
C ASN A 15 -17.27 6.75 5.02
N GLY A 16 -16.52 6.13 4.12
CA GLY A 16 -17.02 5.58 2.86
C GLY A 16 -17.28 6.60 1.74
N ARG A 17 -17.08 7.90 1.98
CA ARG A 17 -17.21 8.97 0.98
C ARG A 17 -15.88 9.43 0.40
N GLU A 18 -14.80 8.83 0.84
CA GLU A 18 -13.47 9.14 0.34
C GLU A 18 -13.39 8.87 -1.16
N THR A 19 -12.64 9.72 -1.84
CA THR A 19 -12.32 9.55 -3.25
C THR A 19 -10.99 10.25 -3.56
N ILE A 20 -10.23 9.67 -4.48
CA ILE A 20 -8.99 10.25 -4.96
C ILE A 20 -9.35 11.18 -6.12
N LYS A 21 -9.02 12.46 -5.99
CA LYS A 21 -9.30 13.48 -7.01
C LYS A 21 -8.11 14.42 -7.19
N ASN A 22 -7.91 14.85 -8.42
CA ASN A 22 -7.02 15.97 -8.77
C ASN A 22 -5.57 15.81 -8.29
N ILE A 23 -5.09 14.59 -8.12
CA ILE A 23 -3.68 14.34 -7.81
C ILE A 23 -2.89 14.34 -9.13
N PRO A 24 -1.91 15.23 -9.31
CA PRO A 24 -1.05 15.20 -10.49
C PRO A 24 -0.31 13.87 -10.62
N GLU A 25 -0.23 13.34 -11.84
CA GLU A 25 0.38 12.02 -12.13
C GLU A 25 1.78 11.86 -11.53
N LYS A 26 2.61 12.90 -11.61
CA LYS A 26 3.98 12.91 -11.06
C LYS A 26 4.06 12.73 -9.54
N TYR A 27 2.97 12.99 -8.81
CA TYR A 27 2.91 12.84 -7.35
C TYR A 27 2.14 11.61 -6.90
N MET A 28 1.67 10.79 -7.84
CA MET A 28 0.77 9.69 -7.51
C MET A 28 1.44 8.63 -6.63
N SER A 29 2.71 8.29 -6.86
CA SER A 29 3.46 7.37 -5.99
C SER A 29 3.60 7.90 -4.57
N HIS A 30 3.83 9.20 -4.43
CA HIS A 30 3.92 9.87 -3.12
C HIS A 30 2.57 9.85 -2.38
N PHE A 31 1.48 10.07 -3.11
CA PHE A 31 0.13 10.01 -2.54
C PHE A 31 -0.20 8.59 -2.06
N ILE A 32 0.06 7.58 -2.89
CA ILE A 32 -0.16 6.17 -2.51
C ILE A 32 0.76 5.76 -1.35
N ARG A 33 2.00 6.27 -1.30
CA ARG A 33 2.89 6.04 -0.14
C ARG A 33 2.30 6.61 1.14
N GLY A 34 1.76 7.83 1.11
CA GLY A 34 1.08 8.41 2.28
C GLY A 34 -0.08 7.54 2.77
N TYR A 35 -0.85 6.98 1.84
CA TYR A 35 -1.90 6.00 2.16
C TYR A 35 -1.32 4.74 2.80
N ALA A 36 -0.27 4.17 2.20
CA ALA A 36 0.40 2.98 2.70
C ALA A 36 1.05 3.20 4.07
N ASP A 37 1.59 4.37 4.31
CA ASP A 37 2.18 4.73 5.60
C ASP A 37 1.12 4.89 6.69
N GLY A 38 -0.04 5.47 6.37
CA GLY A 38 -1.16 5.59 7.30
C GLY A 38 -1.87 4.26 7.56
N ASP A 39 -2.43 3.67 6.52
CA ASP A 39 -3.37 2.54 6.60
C ASP A 39 -2.83 1.23 6.00
N GLY A 40 -1.56 1.20 5.62
CA GLY A 40 -0.93 0.01 5.06
C GLY A 40 -0.19 -0.84 6.07
N CYS A 41 0.13 -2.06 5.68
CA CYS A 41 0.96 -2.98 6.45
C CYS A 41 1.89 -3.78 5.54
N ILE A 42 3.08 -4.06 6.04
CA ILE A 42 4.07 -4.95 5.39
C ILE A 42 4.25 -6.16 6.29
N HIS A 43 4.10 -7.35 5.73
CA HIS A 43 4.21 -8.61 6.46
C HIS A 43 5.39 -9.44 5.95
N ILE A 44 6.20 -9.90 6.90
CA ILE A 44 7.21 -10.94 6.69
C ILE A 44 6.80 -12.11 7.60
N VAL A 45 6.37 -13.22 7.01
CA VAL A 45 5.82 -14.36 7.74
C VAL A 45 6.75 -15.56 7.59
N TYR A 46 7.31 -16.00 8.71
CA TYR A 46 8.13 -17.21 8.77
C TYR A 46 7.24 -18.42 9.02
N LEU A 47 7.25 -19.36 8.10
CA LEU A 47 6.53 -20.63 8.27
C LEU A 47 7.35 -21.58 9.15
N LYS A 48 6.80 -22.00 10.28
CA LYS A 48 7.49 -22.80 11.32
C LYS A 48 8.19 -24.05 10.78
N ASN A 49 7.60 -24.72 9.79
CA ASN A 49 8.12 -25.96 9.23
C ASN A 49 9.06 -25.75 8.03
N TYR A 50 9.34 -24.51 7.66
CA TYR A 50 10.09 -24.15 6.46
C TYR A 50 11.12 -23.05 6.75
N LEU A 51 11.85 -23.17 7.88
CA LEU A 51 12.80 -22.14 8.35
C LEU A 51 13.96 -21.85 7.37
N HIS A 52 14.25 -22.79 6.46
CA HIS A 52 15.26 -22.64 5.41
C HIS A 52 14.72 -22.04 4.12
N TRP A 53 13.40 -21.82 4.04
CA TRP A 53 12.77 -21.18 2.89
C TRP A 53 12.69 -19.66 3.10
N LEU A 54 12.53 -18.92 2.00
CA LEU A 54 12.21 -17.51 2.10
C LEU A 54 10.88 -17.32 2.86
N PRO A 55 10.83 -16.40 3.81
CA PRO A 55 9.57 -16.05 4.44
C PRO A 55 8.57 -15.51 3.41
N GLU A 56 7.30 -15.72 3.67
CA GLU A 56 6.25 -15.07 2.89
C GLU A 56 6.31 -13.56 3.04
N PHE A 57 6.13 -12.86 1.94
CA PHE A 57 6.18 -11.42 1.90
C PHE A 57 4.93 -10.86 1.23
N LYS A 58 4.27 -9.93 1.90
CA LYS A 58 3.12 -9.25 1.35
C LYS A 58 3.02 -7.81 1.85
N ALA A 59 2.41 -6.96 1.04
CA ALA A 59 2.04 -5.60 1.41
C ALA A 59 0.53 -5.43 1.23
N GLU A 60 -0.09 -4.67 2.12
CA GLU A 60 -1.53 -4.43 2.07
C GLU A 60 -1.88 -2.97 2.41
N ILE A 61 -3.01 -2.51 1.89
CA ILE A 61 -3.61 -1.22 2.24
C ILE A 61 -5.06 -1.49 2.66
N ALA A 62 -5.47 -0.96 3.80
CA ALA A 62 -6.86 -0.98 4.25
C ALA A 62 -7.55 0.34 3.92
N SER A 63 -8.76 0.30 3.39
CA SER A 63 -9.59 1.49 3.13
C SER A 63 -11.02 1.09 2.76
N CYS A 64 -11.86 2.06 2.42
CA CYS A 64 -13.14 1.75 1.82
C CYS A 64 -12.95 1.19 0.39
N THR A 65 -13.84 0.30 -0.01
CA THR A 65 -13.74 -0.43 -1.30
C THR A 65 -13.62 0.51 -2.49
N LYS A 66 -14.29 1.63 -2.47
CA LYS A 66 -14.23 2.64 -3.53
C LYS A 66 -12.81 3.17 -3.74
N VAL A 67 -12.15 3.55 -2.66
CA VAL A 67 -10.75 4.04 -2.69
C VAL A 67 -9.80 2.93 -3.09
N LEU A 68 -9.97 1.71 -2.58
CA LEU A 68 -9.12 0.58 -2.97
C LEU A 68 -9.18 0.28 -4.47
N LYS A 69 -10.36 0.37 -5.07
CA LYS A 69 -10.52 0.22 -6.52
C LYS A 69 -9.81 1.34 -7.30
N GLN A 70 -9.87 2.57 -6.81
CA GLN A 70 -9.13 3.70 -7.41
C GLN A 70 -7.63 3.49 -7.31
N ILE A 71 -7.11 3.13 -6.13
CA ILE A 71 -5.69 2.82 -5.90
C ILE A 71 -5.22 1.70 -6.83
N GLN A 72 -6.01 0.63 -6.96
CA GLN A 72 -5.67 -0.48 -7.87
C GLN A 72 -5.55 -0.03 -9.32
N LYS A 73 -6.49 0.79 -9.81
CA LYS A 73 -6.42 1.35 -11.16
C LYS A 73 -5.17 2.21 -11.38
N ILE A 74 -4.81 3.02 -10.39
CA ILE A 74 -3.62 3.87 -10.42
C ILE A 74 -2.36 3.00 -10.51
N ILE A 75 -2.24 2.00 -9.64
CA ILE A 75 -1.09 1.10 -9.62
C ILE A 75 -0.98 0.29 -10.92
N LYS A 76 -2.10 -0.21 -11.43
CA LYS A 76 -2.15 -0.90 -12.72
C LYS A 76 -1.66 -0.01 -13.86
N LYS A 77 -2.10 1.25 -13.89
CA LYS A 77 -1.68 2.23 -14.90
C LYS A 77 -0.18 2.53 -14.84
N HIS A 78 0.38 2.72 -13.63
CA HIS A 78 1.76 3.18 -13.46
C HIS A 78 2.81 2.06 -13.57
N ILE A 79 2.51 0.88 -13.06
CA ILE A 79 3.49 -0.21 -12.97
C ILE A 79 2.96 -1.56 -13.45
N ASP A 80 1.80 -1.59 -14.09
CA ASP A 80 1.19 -2.83 -14.57
C ASP A 80 1.15 -3.94 -13.50
N LEU A 81 0.62 -3.61 -12.34
CA LEU A 81 0.51 -4.51 -11.20
C LEU A 81 -0.91 -4.56 -10.68
N GLU A 82 -1.41 -5.75 -10.42
CA GLU A 82 -2.69 -5.98 -9.77
C GLU A 82 -2.53 -6.71 -8.45
N GLY A 83 -3.18 -6.18 -7.42
CA GLY A 83 -3.38 -6.85 -6.15
C GLY A 83 -4.77 -7.49 -6.07
N LYS A 84 -5.06 -8.12 -4.95
CA LYS A 84 -6.37 -8.70 -4.68
C LYS A 84 -7.11 -7.86 -3.65
N ILE A 85 -8.35 -7.49 -3.95
CA ILE A 85 -9.21 -6.76 -3.01
C ILE A 85 -10.05 -7.78 -2.25
N TYR A 86 -9.91 -7.77 -0.93
CA TYR A 86 -10.77 -8.50 0.01
C TYR A 86 -11.73 -7.52 0.66
N ILE A 87 -13.00 -7.85 0.64
CA ILE A 87 -14.07 -7.02 1.19
C ILE A 87 -14.44 -7.56 2.57
N HIS A 88 -14.45 -6.69 3.56
CA HIS A 88 -14.97 -6.97 4.88
C HIS A 88 -16.33 -6.29 5.01
N LYS A 89 -17.37 -7.06 5.23
CA LYS A 89 -18.69 -6.49 5.56
C LYS A 89 -18.61 -5.82 6.93
N GLN A 90 -18.45 -4.52 6.95
CA GLN A 90 -18.57 -3.71 8.14
C GLN A 90 -19.83 -2.88 8.06
N THR A 91 -20.64 -2.91 9.13
CA THR A 91 -21.77 -2.03 9.44
C THR A 91 -22.56 -1.38 8.28
N LYS A 92 -23.78 -1.00 8.57
CA LYS A 92 -24.84 -0.50 7.65
C LYS A 92 -24.48 0.69 6.73
N SER A 93 -23.31 1.34 6.90
CA SER A 93 -23.03 2.61 6.22
C SER A 93 -21.90 2.59 5.18
N HIS A 94 -20.98 1.67 5.23
CA HIS A 94 -19.86 1.60 4.26
C HIS A 94 -19.18 0.23 4.23
N GLU A 95 -18.64 -0.09 3.08
CA GLU A 95 -17.92 -1.31 2.79
C GLU A 95 -16.41 -1.06 2.87
N GLY A 96 -15.77 -1.65 3.87
CA GLY A 96 -14.32 -1.63 4.02
C GLY A 96 -13.65 -2.88 3.45
N GLY A 97 -12.37 -2.80 3.21
CA GLY A 97 -11.60 -3.92 2.70
C GLY A 97 -10.10 -3.70 2.76
N LYS A 98 -9.40 -4.61 2.11
CA LYS A 98 -7.95 -4.57 1.96
C LYS A 98 -7.55 -4.86 0.51
N LEU A 99 -6.63 -4.07 -0.02
CA LEU A 99 -5.91 -4.37 -1.26
C LEU A 99 -4.60 -5.04 -0.87
N ILE A 100 -4.36 -6.25 -1.34
CA ILE A 100 -3.21 -7.09 -0.96
C ILE A 100 -2.36 -7.42 -2.18
N PHE A 101 -1.07 -7.14 -2.08
CA PHE A 101 -0.02 -7.61 -2.99
C PHE A 101 0.70 -8.77 -2.31
N ALA A 102 0.24 -9.99 -2.58
CA ALA A 102 0.81 -11.21 -2.00
C ALA A 102 1.94 -11.77 -2.87
N GLY A 103 2.96 -12.27 -2.20
CA GLY A 103 4.17 -12.82 -2.82
C GLY A 103 5.26 -11.77 -3.04
N ALA A 104 6.50 -12.25 -2.94
CA ALA A 104 7.70 -11.40 -2.96
C ALA A 104 7.75 -10.45 -4.16
N ILE A 105 7.54 -10.97 -5.36
CA ILE A 105 7.69 -10.19 -6.61
C ILE A 105 6.66 -9.05 -6.65
N ARG A 106 5.40 -9.33 -6.36
CA ARG A 106 4.33 -8.31 -6.39
C ARG A 106 4.51 -7.26 -5.29
N ALA A 107 4.76 -7.71 -4.07
CA ALA A 107 4.97 -6.82 -2.94
C ALA A 107 6.20 -5.92 -3.14
N MET A 108 7.33 -6.48 -3.60
CA MET A 108 8.53 -5.69 -3.89
C MET A 108 8.30 -4.67 -5.00
N LYS A 109 7.65 -5.06 -6.11
CA LYS A 109 7.34 -4.14 -7.21
C LYS A 109 6.50 -2.95 -6.77
N TYR A 110 5.50 -3.20 -5.93
CA TYR A 110 4.67 -2.15 -5.34
C TYR A 110 5.47 -1.25 -4.39
N LEU A 111 6.22 -1.84 -3.46
CA LEU A 111 6.99 -1.09 -2.46
C LEU A 111 8.14 -0.29 -3.09
N GLU A 112 8.82 -0.85 -4.08
CA GLU A 112 9.82 -0.12 -4.86
C GLU A 112 9.23 1.14 -5.48
N TRP A 113 8.07 1.03 -6.12
CA TRP A 113 7.41 2.18 -6.75
C TRP A 113 7.04 3.29 -5.78
N ILE A 114 6.48 2.95 -4.61
CA ILE A 114 6.08 3.97 -3.62
C ILE A 114 7.25 4.57 -2.85
N TYR A 115 8.37 3.85 -2.72
CA TYR A 115 9.54 4.32 -1.96
C TYR A 115 10.67 4.90 -2.82
N LYS A 116 10.70 4.61 -4.11
CA LYS A 116 11.79 4.96 -5.04
C LYS A 116 12.24 6.42 -4.95
N ASP A 117 11.31 7.37 -4.97
CA ASP A 117 11.62 8.80 -4.97
C ASP A 117 11.35 9.44 -3.60
N SER A 118 11.52 8.69 -2.52
CA SER A 118 11.30 9.15 -1.16
C SER A 118 12.59 9.25 -0.36
N ASN A 119 12.61 10.17 0.59
CA ASN A 119 13.66 10.29 1.60
C ASN A 119 13.08 10.09 3.03
N GLU A 120 13.92 10.14 4.04
CA GLU A 120 13.54 9.88 5.43
C GLU A 120 12.41 10.77 5.96
N SER A 121 12.35 12.03 5.50
CA SER A 121 11.29 12.97 5.92
C SER A 121 9.93 12.70 5.28
N MET A 122 9.87 11.87 4.26
CA MET A 122 8.69 11.63 3.41
C MET A 122 8.01 10.30 3.68
N ARG A 123 8.51 9.46 4.57
CA ARG A 123 8.03 8.09 4.79
C ARG A 123 8.11 7.68 6.25
N LEU A 124 7.28 6.72 6.63
CA LEU A 124 7.40 6.07 7.93
C LEU A 124 8.58 5.10 7.95
N ASP A 125 9.58 5.44 8.74
CA ASP A 125 10.86 4.75 8.76
C ASP A 125 10.73 3.27 9.13
N TYR A 126 9.91 2.91 10.11
CA TYR A 126 9.75 1.52 10.53
C TYR A 126 9.17 0.60 9.43
N LYS A 127 8.26 1.12 8.59
CA LYS A 127 7.72 0.37 7.45
C LYS A 127 8.76 0.20 6.35
N TYR A 128 9.47 1.27 6.04
CA TYR A 128 10.56 1.23 5.08
C TYR A 128 11.69 0.28 5.50
N LYS A 129 12.10 0.31 6.76
CA LYS A 129 13.09 -0.64 7.32
C LYS A 129 12.63 -2.09 7.22
N LYS A 130 11.34 -2.36 7.38
CA LYS A 130 10.77 -3.69 7.20
C LYS A 130 10.89 -4.17 5.74
N TYR A 131 10.67 -3.30 4.79
CA TYR A 131 10.92 -3.57 3.37
C TYR A 131 12.41 -3.86 3.10
N LEU A 132 13.31 -3.01 3.57
CA LEU A 132 14.76 -3.22 3.44
C LEU A 132 15.22 -4.53 4.08
N LYS A 133 14.69 -4.86 5.26
CA LYS A 133 14.98 -6.14 5.94
C LYS A 133 14.62 -7.33 5.04
N TYR A 134 13.48 -7.30 4.38
CA TYR A 134 13.11 -8.37 3.46
C TYR A 134 14.06 -8.47 2.27
N LEU A 135 14.47 -7.35 1.68
CA LEU A 135 15.45 -7.34 0.60
C LEU A 135 16.79 -7.99 1.02
N GLN A 136 17.27 -7.71 2.23
CA GLN A 136 18.48 -8.33 2.79
C GLN A 136 18.32 -9.84 3.00
N ILE A 137 17.18 -10.28 3.51
CA ILE A 137 16.86 -11.72 3.69
C ILE A 137 16.91 -12.42 2.33
N ARG A 138 16.26 -11.83 1.33
CA ARG A 138 16.21 -12.37 -0.02
C ARG A 138 17.60 -12.43 -0.68
N GLU A 139 18.39 -11.38 -0.55
CA GLU A 139 19.76 -11.34 -1.07
C GLU A 139 20.63 -12.46 -0.48
N LYS A 140 20.55 -12.65 0.83
CA LYS A 140 21.30 -13.73 1.51
C LYS A 140 20.85 -15.13 1.09
N HIS A 141 19.56 -15.30 0.81
CA HIS A 141 19.00 -16.60 0.41
C HIS A 141 19.49 -17.04 -0.97
N PHE A 142 19.67 -16.10 -1.90
CA PHE A 142 20.10 -16.39 -3.27
C PHE A 142 21.63 -16.30 -3.49
N LYS A 143 22.38 -15.98 -2.46
CA LYS A 143 23.84 -16.12 -2.43
C LYS A 143 24.23 -17.53 -2.03
#